data_1b8c72f8b99227e17ccffd5f4b4af6ad
#
_entry.id   1b8c72f8b99227e17ccffd5f4b4af6ad
#
_cell.length_a   1.000
_cell.length_b   1.000
_cell.length_c   1.000
_cell.angle_alpha   90.00
_cell.angle_beta   90.00
_cell.angle_gamma   90.00
#
_symmetry.space_group_name_H-M   'P 1'
#
loop_
_entity.id
_entity.type
_entity.pdbx_description
1 polymer ?
#
loop_
_entity_poly.entity_id
_entity_poly.type
_entity_poly.pdbx_seq_one_letter_code
_entity_poly.pdbx_strand_id
1 'polypeptide(L)'
;MNAYGLQRTARRVHPALVVDVFGSETENKVRVRLIMVAYLFVILAVVVRLLPHPWHLTPLGAALLFFGAKRPTREWVAPLLLLASADVYLTTVHYRMHVGVDHLVTWAWYVAAMAIGYALVRKVEPLRVVGASLASAISFFLVSNFATWLFQNMYPKSFSGLVQCYTMAIPFFRGTFASDLIYTPILFSVPYVLALLEKKTGESEVRS
;
A
#
# COMPACT_ATOMS: atom_id res chain seq x y z
N MET A 1 1.67 55.16 -53.73
CA MET A 1 2.72 54.56 -52.91
C MET A 1 2.03 53.77 -51.82
N ASN A 2 2.09 52.44 -51.92
CA ASN A 2 1.29 51.49 -51.15
C ASN A 2 1.93 51.16 -49.78
N ALA A 3 1.19 51.41 -48.72
CA ALA A 3 1.49 50.90 -47.39
C ALA A 3 0.75 49.57 -47.21
N TYR A 4 1.38 48.43 -47.54
CA TYR A 4 0.90 47.10 -47.23
C TYR A 4 1.38 46.70 -45.86
N GLY A 5 0.50 46.57 -44.99
CA GLY A 5 0.13 45.89 -43.89
C GLY A 5 0.91 44.60 -43.56
N LEU A 6 1.75 44.67 -42.51
CA LEU A 6 2.18 43.51 -41.77
C LEU A 6 1.06 43.11 -40.77
N GLN A 7 0.07 42.34 -41.25
CA GLN A 7 -0.83 41.61 -40.35
C GLN A 7 -0.03 40.45 -39.73
N ARG A 8 0.49 40.67 -38.50
CA ARG A 8 0.92 39.58 -37.60
C ARG A 8 -0.33 38.69 -37.37
N THR A 9 -0.34 37.53 -37.98
CA THR A 9 -1.25 36.44 -37.62
C THR A 9 -0.96 35.97 -36.20
N ALA A 10 -1.52 36.65 -35.23
CA ALA A 10 -1.63 36.12 -33.88
C ALA A 10 -2.50 34.87 -33.96
N ARG A 11 -1.88 33.68 -33.96
CA ARG A 11 -2.56 32.40 -33.84
C ARG A 11 -3.34 32.47 -32.53
N ARG A 12 -4.64 32.67 -32.60
CA ARG A 12 -5.55 32.53 -31.47
C ARG A 12 -5.42 31.09 -30.99
N VAL A 13 -4.68 30.86 -29.89
CA VAL A 13 -4.68 29.58 -29.21
C VAL A 13 -6.11 29.39 -28.69
N HIS A 14 -6.79 28.33 -29.14
CA HIS A 14 -8.17 28.07 -28.76
C HIS A 14 -8.23 27.84 -27.25
N PRO A 15 -9.10 28.54 -26.48
CA PRO A 15 -9.16 28.41 -25.02
C PRO A 15 -9.32 26.95 -24.54
N ALA A 16 -10.01 26.11 -25.30
CA ALA A 16 -10.18 24.68 -25.03
C ALA A 16 -8.85 23.90 -25.03
N LEU A 17 -7.91 24.24 -25.95
CA LEU A 17 -6.58 23.60 -26.00
C LEU A 17 -5.72 23.94 -24.78
N VAL A 18 -5.87 25.13 -24.21
CA VAL A 18 -5.15 25.53 -22.99
C VAL A 18 -5.68 24.80 -21.78
N VAL A 19 -6.99 24.64 -21.66
CA VAL A 19 -7.63 23.88 -20.56
C VAL A 19 -7.25 22.42 -20.59
N ASP A 20 -7.20 21.78 -21.77
CA ASP A 20 -6.82 20.37 -21.93
C ASP A 20 -5.34 20.14 -21.57
N VAL A 21 -4.43 21.04 -21.94
CA VAL A 21 -2.99 20.90 -21.63
C VAL A 21 -2.72 21.08 -20.14
N PHE A 22 -3.30 22.09 -19.50
CA PHE A 22 -3.12 22.31 -18.05
C PHE A 22 -3.82 21.23 -17.21
N GLY A 23 -4.99 20.75 -17.64
CA GLY A 23 -5.69 19.64 -17.00
C GLY A 23 -4.88 18.34 -17.06
N SER A 24 -4.28 18.03 -18.19
CA SER A 24 -3.46 16.82 -18.37
C SER A 24 -2.16 16.84 -17.56
N GLU A 25 -1.54 18.01 -17.41
CA GLU A 25 -0.30 18.15 -16.64
C GLU A 25 -0.51 17.98 -15.14
N THR A 26 -1.58 18.58 -14.59
CA THR A 26 -1.93 18.41 -13.19
C THR A 26 -2.33 16.97 -12.87
N GLU A 27 -3.13 16.32 -13.74
CA GLU A 27 -3.50 14.92 -13.58
C GLU A 27 -2.28 14.00 -13.62
N ASN A 28 -1.34 14.27 -14.52
CA ASN A 28 -0.09 13.52 -14.61
C ASN A 28 0.79 13.69 -13.36
N LYS A 29 0.91 14.90 -12.82
CA LYS A 29 1.64 15.17 -11.57
C LYS A 29 1.02 14.41 -10.39
N VAL A 30 -0.29 14.44 -10.23
CA VAL A 30 -1.00 13.69 -9.18
C VAL A 30 -0.78 12.19 -9.35
N ARG A 31 -0.86 11.68 -10.57
CA ARG A 31 -0.63 10.26 -10.87
C ARG A 31 0.79 9.82 -10.51
N VAL A 32 1.80 10.58 -10.91
CA VAL A 32 3.22 10.28 -10.60
C VAL A 32 3.42 10.24 -9.09
N ARG A 33 2.86 11.18 -8.34
CA ARG A 33 2.95 11.20 -6.88
C ARG A 33 2.29 10.01 -6.20
N LEU A 34 1.11 9.62 -6.65
CA LEU A 34 0.47 8.41 -6.12
C LEU A 34 1.29 7.15 -6.36
N ILE A 35 2.01 7.10 -7.50
CA ILE A 35 2.96 6.02 -7.78
C ILE A 35 4.10 6.05 -6.75
N MET A 36 4.76 7.18 -6.61
CA MET A 36 5.89 7.34 -5.69
C MET A 36 5.49 7.01 -4.25
N VAL A 37 4.35 7.51 -3.80
CA VAL A 37 3.82 7.27 -2.44
C VAL A 37 3.53 5.78 -2.22
N ALA A 38 2.94 5.09 -3.21
CA ALA A 38 2.64 3.66 -3.09
C ALA A 38 3.92 2.80 -2.95
N TYR A 39 4.93 3.06 -3.76
CA TYR A 39 6.22 2.37 -3.66
C TYR A 39 6.97 2.72 -2.37
N LEU A 40 6.95 4.01 -1.98
CA LEU A 40 7.56 4.44 -0.72
C LEU A 40 6.97 3.73 0.49
N PHE A 41 5.65 3.50 0.52
CA PHE A 41 5.00 2.79 1.63
C PHE A 41 5.42 1.32 1.68
N VAL A 42 5.58 0.65 0.53
CA VAL A 42 6.09 -0.72 0.50
C VAL A 42 7.54 -0.78 0.98
N ILE A 43 8.39 0.15 0.51
CA ILE A 43 9.79 0.23 0.98
C ILE A 43 9.84 0.51 2.48
N LEU A 44 9.02 1.44 2.98
CA LEU A 44 8.94 1.73 4.41
C LEU A 44 8.51 0.50 5.21
N ALA A 45 7.53 -0.27 4.72
CA ALA A 45 7.10 -1.50 5.37
C ALA A 45 8.24 -2.54 5.45
N VAL A 46 9.05 -2.67 4.40
CA VAL A 46 10.23 -3.55 4.39
C VAL A 46 11.29 -3.04 5.36
N VAL A 47 11.61 -1.75 5.35
CA VAL A 47 12.62 -1.16 6.24
C VAL A 47 12.23 -1.34 7.71
N VAL A 48 10.98 -1.01 8.06
CA VAL A 48 10.48 -1.19 9.44
C VAL A 48 10.57 -2.66 9.85
N ARG A 49 10.29 -3.60 8.94
CA ARG A 49 10.36 -5.04 9.23
C ARG A 49 11.79 -5.54 9.45
N LEU A 50 12.78 -4.92 8.80
CA LEU A 50 14.19 -5.27 8.96
C LEU A 50 14.83 -4.67 10.24
N LEU A 51 14.21 -3.62 10.80
CA LEU A 51 14.67 -2.99 12.03
C LEU A 51 14.10 -3.70 13.27
N PRO A 52 14.82 -3.72 14.40
CA PRO A 52 14.26 -4.15 15.67
C PRO A 52 13.08 -3.22 16.03
N HIS A 53 11.87 -3.76 16.13
CA HIS A 53 10.68 -2.96 16.48
C HIS A 53 9.89 -3.67 17.58
N PRO A 54 9.50 -2.94 18.64
CA PRO A 54 8.65 -3.50 19.67
C PRO A 54 7.23 -3.74 19.15
N TRP A 55 6.54 -4.71 19.72
CA TRP A 55 5.10 -4.94 19.53
C TRP A 55 4.64 -5.43 18.14
N HIS A 56 5.54 -5.82 17.25
CA HIS A 56 5.22 -6.26 15.88
C HIS A 56 4.37 -5.23 15.07
N LEU A 57 4.55 -3.93 15.36
CA LEU A 57 3.86 -2.84 14.69
C LEU A 57 4.53 -2.56 13.33
N THR A 58 4.00 -3.14 12.27
CA THR A 58 4.50 -2.92 10.90
C THR A 58 3.40 -2.37 9.99
N PRO A 59 3.67 -1.40 9.11
CA PRO A 59 2.69 -0.85 8.19
C PRO A 59 2.41 -1.76 6.98
N LEU A 60 2.72 -3.07 7.07
CA LEU A 60 2.74 -3.99 5.94
C LEU A 60 1.35 -4.16 5.30
N GLY A 61 0.34 -4.51 6.11
CA GLY A 61 -1.03 -4.68 5.63
C GLY A 61 -1.56 -3.40 5.01
N ALA A 62 -1.35 -2.26 5.68
CA ALA A 62 -1.73 -0.94 5.20
C ALA A 62 -1.05 -0.57 3.87
N ALA A 63 0.25 -0.85 3.72
CA ALA A 63 1.01 -0.58 2.49
C ALA A 63 0.50 -1.43 1.32
N LEU A 64 0.22 -2.72 1.54
CA LEU A 64 -0.33 -3.62 0.53
C LEU A 64 -1.75 -3.22 0.11
N LEU A 65 -2.62 -2.88 1.08
CA LEU A 65 -3.96 -2.35 0.80
C LEU A 65 -3.90 -1.08 -0.04
N PHE A 66 -3.04 -0.14 0.33
CA PHE A 66 -2.86 1.11 -0.41
C PHE A 66 -2.33 0.85 -1.82
N PHE A 67 -1.32 -0.01 -1.96
CA PHE A 67 -0.75 -0.37 -3.25
C PHE A 67 -1.81 -1.01 -4.16
N GLY A 68 -2.57 -1.98 -3.66
CA GLY A 68 -3.65 -2.62 -4.39
C GLY A 68 -4.75 -1.64 -4.82
N ALA A 69 -5.12 -0.68 -3.95
CA ALA A 69 -6.12 0.34 -4.24
C ALA A 69 -5.69 1.37 -5.30
N LYS A 70 -4.37 1.66 -5.39
CA LYS A 70 -3.86 2.78 -6.20
C LYS A 70 -3.04 2.34 -7.41
N ARG A 71 -2.62 1.06 -7.50
CA ARG A 71 -1.76 0.56 -8.57
C ARG A 71 -2.44 -0.54 -9.39
N PRO A 72 -2.20 -0.59 -10.72
CA PRO A 72 -2.72 -1.65 -11.56
C PRO A 72 -2.11 -3.02 -11.18
N THR A 73 -2.86 -4.08 -11.39
CA THR A 73 -2.48 -5.46 -11.01
C THR A 73 -1.16 -5.93 -11.61
N ARG A 74 -0.80 -5.45 -12.80
CA ARG A 74 0.49 -5.76 -13.45
C ARG A 74 1.71 -5.31 -12.63
N GLU A 75 1.54 -4.35 -11.73
CA GLU A 75 2.63 -3.83 -10.89
C GLU A 75 2.75 -4.57 -9.55
N TRP A 76 1.82 -5.45 -9.19
CA TRP A 76 1.83 -6.16 -7.93
C TRP A 76 3.01 -7.11 -7.76
N VAL A 77 3.63 -7.51 -8.88
CA VAL A 77 4.82 -8.35 -8.87
C VAL A 77 6.00 -7.67 -8.14
N ALA A 78 6.14 -6.35 -8.28
CA ALA A 78 7.26 -5.62 -7.67
C ALA A 78 7.23 -5.64 -6.12
N PRO A 79 6.13 -5.24 -5.43
CA PRO A 79 6.05 -5.35 -3.98
C PRO A 79 6.10 -6.80 -3.51
N LEU A 80 5.52 -7.75 -4.25
CA LEU A 80 5.58 -9.17 -3.91
C LEU A 80 7.02 -9.68 -3.87
N LEU A 81 7.81 -9.43 -4.92
CA LEU A 81 9.20 -9.86 -4.99
C LEU A 81 10.06 -9.18 -3.91
N LEU A 82 9.84 -7.88 -3.66
CA LEU A 82 10.56 -7.15 -2.63
C LEU A 82 10.30 -7.71 -1.23
N LEU A 83 9.03 -7.98 -0.91
CA LEU A 83 8.64 -8.55 0.38
C LEU A 83 9.09 -10.00 0.54
N ALA A 84 8.94 -10.82 -0.51
CA ALA A 84 9.40 -12.20 -0.51
C ALA A 84 10.93 -12.28 -0.31
N SER A 85 11.69 -11.39 -0.94
CA SER A 85 13.15 -11.30 -0.74
C SER A 85 13.51 -10.92 0.68
N ALA A 86 12.78 -9.97 1.29
CA ALA A 86 12.96 -9.60 2.69
C ALA A 86 12.61 -10.75 3.63
N ASP A 87 11.54 -11.52 3.35
CA ASP A 87 11.17 -12.70 4.14
C ASP A 87 12.25 -13.79 4.08
N VAL A 88 12.74 -14.09 2.88
CA VAL A 88 13.84 -15.05 2.70
C VAL A 88 15.07 -14.60 3.47
N TYR A 89 15.46 -13.32 3.35
CA TYR A 89 16.61 -12.78 4.07
C TYR A 89 16.44 -12.89 5.60
N LEU A 90 15.30 -12.47 6.13
CA LEU A 90 15.04 -12.55 7.57
C LEU A 90 15.05 -14.00 8.06
N THR A 91 14.41 -14.90 7.32
CA THR A 91 14.30 -16.30 7.70
C THR A 91 15.67 -16.99 7.67
N THR A 92 16.43 -16.82 6.59
CA THR A 92 17.67 -17.58 6.37
C THR A 92 18.88 -16.95 7.08
N VAL A 93 18.99 -15.61 7.05
CA VAL A 93 20.17 -14.90 7.57
C VAL A 93 19.98 -14.47 9.02
N HIS A 94 18.83 -13.86 9.34
CA HIS A 94 18.60 -13.32 10.67
C HIS A 94 18.16 -14.38 11.68
N TYR A 95 17.14 -15.19 11.32
CA TYR A 95 16.63 -16.25 12.20
C TYR A 95 17.32 -17.59 12.01
N ARG A 96 18.14 -17.76 10.98
CA ARG A 96 18.86 -19.01 10.64
C ARG A 96 17.93 -20.22 10.52
N MET A 97 16.75 -20.00 9.97
CA MET A 97 15.71 -21.01 9.73
C MET A 97 15.60 -21.33 8.25
N HIS A 98 14.93 -22.43 7.92
CA HIS A 98 14.63 -22.79 6.54
C HIS A 98 13.33 -22.14 6.06
N VAL A 99 13.32 -21.74 4.79
CA VAL A 99 12.09 -21.28 4.12
C VAL A 99 11.18 -22.49 3.89
N GLY A 100 10.00 -22.47 4.46
CA GLY A 100 9.00 -23.53 4.37
C GLY A 100 7.81 -23.17 3.48
N VAL A 101 6.85 -24.09 3.39
CA VAL A 101 5.59 -23.91 2.62
C VAL A 101 4.73 -22.77 3.19
N ASP A 102 4.83 -22.51 4.48
CA ASP A 102 4.19 -21.39 5.16
C ASP A 102 4.54 -20.01 4.57
N HIS A 103 5.76 -19.88 4.01
CA HIS A 103 6.15 -18.66 3.28
C HIS A 103 5.34 -18.48 2.00
N LEU A 104 5.06 -19.55 1.26
CA LEU A 104 4.20 -19.47 0.06
C LEU A 104 2.80 -19.00 0.42
N VAL A 105 2.26 -19.45 1.54
CA VAL A 105 0.96 -19.00 2.05
C VAL A 105 1.01 -17.52 2.42
N THR A 106 2.07 -17.07 3.08
CA THR A 106 2.28 -15.65 3.40
C THR A 106 2.37 -14.79 2.14
N TRP A 107 3.11 -15.23 1.13
CA TRP A 107 3.24 -14.50 -0.15
C TRP A 107 1.92 -14.48 -0.93
N ALA A 108 1.17 -15.59 -0.93
CA ALA A 108 -0.18 -15.61 -1.48
C ALA A 108 -1.11 -14.62 -0.74
N TRP A 109 -0.95 -14.51 0.59
CA TRP A 109 -1.69 -13.51 1.34
C TRP A 109 -1.29 -12.07 0.99
N TYR A 110 -0.02 -11.77 0.66
CA TYR A 110 0.36 -10.43 0.17
C TYR A 110 -0.42 -10.04 -1.09
N VAL A 111 -0.60 -11.00 -2.01
CA VAL A 111 -1.45 -10.78 -3.20
C VAL A 111 -2.91 -10.58 -2.79
N ALA A 112 -3.42 -11.37 -1.84
CA ALA A 112 -4.78 -11.24 -1.34
C ALA A 112 -5.03 -9.88 -0.66
N ALA A 113 -4.07 -9.37 0.12
CA ALA A 113 -4.15 -8.04 0.74
C ALA A 113 -4.23 -6.93 -0.32
N MET A 114 -3.41 -7.00 -1.38
CA MET A 114 -3.52 -6.09 -2.52
C MET A 114 -4.86 -6.22 -3.24
N ALA A 115 -5.40 -7.45 -3.38
CA ALA A 115 -6.71 -7.68 -3.98
C ALA A 115 -7.86 -7.09 -3.12
N ILE A 116 -7.77 -7.18 -1.79
CA ILE A 116 -8.71 -6.53 -0.87
C ILE A 116 -8.67 -5.01 -1.08
N GLY A 117 -7.49 -4.41 -1.13
CA GLY A 117 -7.32 -2.99 -1.42
C GLY A 117 -7.94 -2.59 -2.77
N TYR A 118 -7.65 -3.36 -3.82
CA TYR A 118 -8.19 -3.15 -5.15
C TYR A 118 -9.73 -3.24 -5.19
N ALA A 119 -10.32 -4.23 -4.52
CA ALA A 119 -11.75 -4.47 -4.56
C ALA A 119 -12.54 -3.48 -3.69
N LEU A 120 -12.08 -3.21 -2.47
CA LEU A 120 -12.85 -2.48 -1.47
C LEU A 120 -12.53 -0.97 -1.40
N VAL A 121 -11.31 -0.55 -1.76
CA VAL A 121 -10.85 0.82 -1.52
C VAL A 121 -10.59 1.61 -2.83
N ARG A 122 -11.21 1.22 -3.93
CA ARG A 122 -11.17 2.00 -5.19
C ARG A 122 -11.68 3.44 -4.98
N LYS A 123 -12.75 3.58 -4.18
CA LYS A 123 -13.20 4.87 -3.63
C LYS A 123 -12.73 4.94 -2.19
N VAL A 124 -11.97 5.99 -1.87
CA VAL A 124 -11.44 6.20 -0.51
C VAL A 124 -12.55 6.79 0.35
N GLU A 125 -13.31 5.91 0.98
CA GLU A 125 -14.34 6.23 1.94
C GLU A 125 -13.93 5.67 3.32
N PRO A 126 -14.09 6.41 4.43
CA PRO A 126 -13.58 5.97 5.74
C PRO A 126 -14.05 4.56 6.13
N LEU A 127 -15.32 4.24 5.92
CA LEU A 127 -15.88 2.92 6.24
C LEU A 127 -15.24 1.80 5.39
N ARG A 128 -14.96 2.05 4.11
CA ARG A 128 -14.31 1.09 3.23
C ARG A 128 -12.85 0.88 3.61
N VAL A 129 -12.14 1.95 3.99
CA VAL A 129 -10.74 1.88 4.44
C VAL A 129 -10.65 1.05 5.72
N VAL A 130 -11.50 1.32 6.71
CA VAL A 130 -11.54 0.56 7.96
C VAL A 130 -11.97 -0.88 7.70
N GLY A 131 -12.99 -1.12 6.89
CA GLY A 131 -13.44 -2.47 6.54
C GLY A 131 -12.37 -3.30 5.82
N ALA A 132 -11.61 -2.70 4.90
CA ALA A 132 -10.50 -3.35 4.24
C ALA A 132 -9.34 -3.66 5.20
N SER A 133 -9.04 -2.74 6.14
CA SER A 133 -8.05 -2.95 7.19
C SER A 133 -8.42 -4.15 8.08
N LEU A 134 -9.66 -4.21 8.53
CA LEU A 134 -10.17 -5.34 9.32
C LEU A 134 -10.13 -6.66 8.53
N ALA A 135 -10.58 -6.64 7.28
CA ALA A 135 -10.55 -7.82 6.42
C ALA A 135 -9.12 -8.33 6.20
N SER A 136 -8.17 -7.41 6.00
CA SER A 136 -6.74 -7.72 5.85
C SER A 136 -6.18 -8.36 7.12
N ALA A 137 -6.33 -7.72 8.28
CA ALA A 137 -5.80 -8.21 9.55
C ALA A 137 -6.40 -9.58 9.95
N ILE A 138 -7.72 -9.72 9.84
CA ILE A 138 -8.41 -10.97 10.18
C ILE A 138 -8.03 -12.09 9.22
N SER A 139 -8.00 -11.83 7.90
CA SER A 139 -7.62 -12.85 6.92
C SER A 139 -6.17 -13.31 7.12
N PHE A 140 -5.25 -12.40 7.44
CA PHE A 140 -3.88 -12.76 7.78
C PHE A 140 -3.82 -13.69 8.99
N PHE A 141 -4.48 -13.30 10.08
CA PHE A 141 -4.53 -14.11 11.29
C PHE A 141 -5.06 -15.52 11.02
N LEU A 142 -6.15 -15.63 10.28
CA LEU A 142 -6.75 -16.92 9.97
C LEU A 142 -5.84 -17.77 9.07
N VAL A 143 -5.35 -17.21 7.98
CA VAL A 143 -4.61 -17.96 6.96
C VAL A 143 -3.21 -18.34 7.45
N SER A 144 -2.48 -17.41 8.10
CA SER A 144 -1.11 -17.67 8.56
C SER A 144 -1.07 -18.70 9.69
N ASN A 145 -1.99 -18.63 10.65
CA ASN A 145 -2.03 -19.61 11.75
C ASN A 145 -2.53 -20.98 11.29
N PHE A 146 -3.46 -21.03 10.34
CA PHE A 146 -3.85 -22.29 9.71
C PHE A 146 -2.66 -22.94 8.98
N ALA A 147 -1.88 -22.16 8.24
CA ALA A 147 -0.67 -22.64 7.57
C ALA A 147 0.38 -23.13 8.58
N THR A 148 0.60 -22.40 9.66
CA THR A 148 1.49 -22.82 10.75
C THR A 148 1.04 -24.15 11.35
N TRP A 149 -0.23 -24.29 11.70
CA TRP A 149 -0.76 -25.55 12.20
C TRP A 149 -0.63 -26.68 11.18
N LEU A 150 -0.91 -26.41 9.89
CA LEU A 150 -0.93 -27.44 8.85
C LEU A 150 0.48 -27.91 8.46
N PHE A 151 1.42 -27.00 8.29
CA PHE A 151 2.73 -27.29 7.71
C PHE A 151 3.88 -27.40 8.72
N GLN A 152 3.75 -26.78 9.89
CA GLN A 152 4.76 -26.88 10.94
C GLN A 152 4.40 -27.98 11.97
N ASN A 153 5.42 -28.58 12.59
CA ASN A 153 5.22 -29.63 13.59
C ASN A 153 5.17 -29.09 15.03
N MET A 154 4.73 -27.83 15.20
CA MET A 154 4.66 -27.17 16.51
C MET A 154 3.45 -27.60 17.33
N TYR A 155 2.37 -28.00 16.66
CA TYR A 155 1.09 -28.36 17.28
C TYR A 155 0.59 -29.70 16.77
N PRO A 156 -0.13 -30.47 17.63
CA PRO A 156 -0.80 -31.71 17.19
C PRO A 156 -1.74 -31.46 16.00
N LYS A 157 -1.80 -32.40 15.07
CA LYS A 157 -2.71 -32.36 13.91
C LYS A 157 -4.13 -32.82 14.31
N SER A 158 -4.70 -32.13 15.30
CA SER A 158 -6.03 -32.38 15.85
C SER A 158 -6.79 -31.06 16.03
N PHE A 159 -8.09 -31.12 16.26
CA PHE A 159 -8.88 -29.93 16.53
C PHE A 159 -8.38 -29.16 17.77
N SER A 160 -7.98 -29.86 18.83
CA SER A 160 -7.38 -29.24 20.02
C SER A 160 -6.06 -28.54 19.72
N GLY A 161 -5.20 -29.12 18.86
CA GLY A 161 -3.97 -28.49 18.42
C GLY A 161 -4.19 -27.26 17.54
N LEU A 162 -5.24 -27.29 16.70
CA LEU A 162 -5.65 -26.11 15.92
C LEU A 162 -6.09 -24.97 16.85
N VAL A 163 -6.95 -25.26 17.82
CA VAL A 163 -7.39 -24.27 18.82
C VAL A 163 -6.21 -23.71 19.61
N GLN A 164 -5.27 -24.58 20.03
CA GLN A 164 -4.05 -24.16 20.71
C GLN A 164 -3.22 -23.21 19.84
N CYS A 165 -3.01 -23.52 18.56
CA CYS A 165 -2.27 -22.66 17.63
C CYS A 165 -2.88 -21.25 17.54
N TYR A 166 -4.18 -21.15 17.33
CA TYR A 166 -4.87 -19.87 17.28
C TYR A 166 -4.83 -19.10 18.60
N THR A 167 -5.00 -19.80 19.73
CA THR A 167 -4.98 -19.20 21.07
C THR A 167 -3.61 -18.59 21.35
N MET A 168 -2.54 -19.31 21.03
CA MET A 168 -1.16 -18.83 21.21
C MET A 168 -0.81 -17.67 20.26
N ALA A 169 -1.52 -17.51 19.17
CA ALA A 169 -1.31 -16.42 18.21
C ALA A 169 -2.04 -15.11 18.58
N ILE A 170 -3.01 -15.13 19.49
CA ILE A 170 -3.79 -13.94 19.89
C ILE A 170 -2.90 -12.77 20.36
N PRO A 171 -1.87 -12.95 21.18
CA PRO A 171 -1.00 -11.84 21.61
C PRO A 171 -0.32 -11.12 20.44
N PHE A 172 0.11 -11.87 19.43
CA PHE A 172 0.75 -11.31 18.22
C PHE A 172 -0.27 -10.62 17.30
N PHE A 173 -1.48 -11.19 17.20
CA PHE A 173 -2.57 -10.61 16.43
C PHE A 173 -2.94 -9.21 16.90
N ARG A 174 -2.93 -8.95 18.21
CA ARG A 174 -3.22 -7.61 18.76
C ARG A 174 -2.29 -6.55 18.17
N GLY A 175 -1.00 -6.84 18.03
CA GLY A 175 -0.03 -5.92 17.41
C GLY A 175 -0.32 -5.66 15.93
N THR A 176 -0.52 -6.72 15.15
CA THR A 176 -0.85 -6.63 13.72
C THR A 176 -2.18 -5.89 13.50
N PHE A 177 -3.20 -6.22 14.29
CA PHE A 177 -4.52 -5.59 14.24
C PHE A 177 -4.45 -4.09 14.54
N ALA A 178 -3.74 -3.71 15.61
CA ALA A 178 -3.53 -2.31 15.96
C ALA A 178 -2.73 -1.56 14.86
N SER A 179 -1.68 -2.19 14.32
CA SER A 179 -0.92 -1.65 13.19
C SER A 179 -1.81 -1.33 12.00
N ASP A 180 -2.59 -2.28 11.55
CA ASP A 180 -3.44 -2.11 10.36
C ASP A 180 -4.49 -1.02 10.58
N LEU A 181 -5.10 -0.95 11.78
CA LEU A 181 -6.08 0.10 12.12
C LEU A 181 -5.47 1.50 12.21
N ILE A 182 -4.21 1.62 12.63
CA ILE A 182 -3.52 2.92 12.76
C ILE A 182 -2.93 3.34 11.41
N TYR A 183 -2.14 2.47 10.79
CA TYR A 183 -1.40 2.84 9.59
C TYR A 183 -2.30 2.95 8.35
N THR A 184 -3.37 2.17 8.22
CA THR A 184 -4.22 2.23 7.03
C THR A 184 -4.86 3.61 6.84
N PRO A 185 -5.57 4.21 7.80
CA PRO A 185 -6.11 5.56 7.61
C PRO A 185 -5.02 6.61 7.44
N ILE A 186 -3.87 6.49 8.12
CA ILE A 186 -2.74 7.40 7.95
C ILE A 186 -2.25 7.35 6.51
N LEU A 187 -1.92 6.17 5.97
CA LEU A 187 -1.42 6.03 4.63
C LEU A 187 -2.42 6.51 3.56
N PHE A 188 -3.70 6.23 3.76
CA PHE A 188 -4.74 6.68 2.84
C PHE A 188 -5.03 8.19 2.93
N SER A 189 -4.68 8.87 4.02
CA SER A 189 -4.78 10.33 4.15
C SER A 189 -3.64 11.09 3.48
N VAL A 190 -2.46 10.48 3.29
CA VAL A 190 -1.26 11.16 2.76
C VAL A 190 -1.50 11.85 1.41
N PRO A 191 -2.12 11.23 0.39
CA PRO A 191 -2.37 11.89 -0.89
C PRO A 191 -3.25 13.14 -0.75
N TYR A 192 -4.23 13.09 0.17
CA TYR A 192 -5.12 14.23 0.45
C TYR A 192 -4.38 15.37 1.13
N VAL A 193 -3.56 15.07 2.13
CA VAL A 193 -2.73 16.07 2.83
C VAL A 193 -1.75 16.74 1.86
N LEU A 194 -1.09 15.96 1.00
CA LEU A 194 -0.19 16.51 -0.01
C LEU A 194 -0.90 17.47 -0.96
N ALA A 195 -2.10 17.12 -1.43
CA ALA A 195 -2.90 17.98 -2.31
C ALA A 195 -3.33 19.30 -1.60
N LEU A 196 -3.65 19.26 -0.31
CA LEU A 196 -3.96 20.47 0.47
C LEU A 196 -2.75 21.40 0.63
N LEU A 197 -1.58 20.83 0.91
CA LEU A 197 -0.35 21.61 1.07
C LEU A 197 0.02 22.35 -0.23
N GLU A 198 -0.14 21.70 -1.37
CA GLU A 198 0.12 22.31 -2.67
C GLU A 198 -0.80 23.46 -3.01
N LYS A 199 -2.09 23.29 -2.73
CA LYS A 199 -3.05 24.36 -2.93
C LYS A 199 -2.68 25.60 -2.13
N LYS A 200 -2.24 25.42 -0.89
CA LYS A 200 -1.81 26.51 -0.01
C LYS A 200 -0.55 27.21 -0.50
N THR A 201 0.43 26.45 -1.02
CA THR A 201 1.68 26.99 -1.56
C THR A 201 1.42 27.78 -2.85
N GLY A 202 0.63 27.28 -3.78
CA GLY A 202 0.27 27.99 -5.00
C GLY A 202 -0.53 29.27 -4.75
N GLU A 203 -1.40 29.32 -3.73
CA GLU A 203 -2.10 30.54 -3.33
C GLU A 203 -1.18 31.61 -2.71
N SER A 204 -0.08 31.19 -2.06
CA SER A 204 0.92 32.13 -1.50
C SER A 204 1.80 32.76 -2.57
N GLU A 205 2.17 32.01 -3.63
CA GLU A 205 2.98 32.54 -4.75
C GLU A 205 2.18 33.54 -5.61
N VAL A 206 0.86 33.39 -5.74
CA VAL A 206 0.02 34.33 -6.49
C VAL A 206 -0.20 35.64 -5.72
N ARG A 207 0.00 35.66 -4.39
CA ARG A 207 -0.17 36.85 -3.54
C ARG A 207 1.12 37.67 -3.31
N SER A 208 2.27 37.13 -3.70
CA SER A 208 3.55 37.80 -3.61
C SER A 208 3.91 38.51 -4.94
#